data_14b195118efb8080e4f6efb8de1b42ad
#
_entry.id   14b195118efb8080e4f6efb8de1b42ad
#
_cell.length_a   1.000
_cell.length_b   1.000
_cell.length_c   1.000
_cell.angle_alpha   90.00
_cell.angle_beta   90.00
_cell.angle_gamma   90.00
#
_symmetry.space_group_name_H-M   'P 1'
#
loop_
_entity.id
_entity.type
_entity.pdbx_description
1 polymer ?
#
loop_
_entity_poly.entity_id
_entity_poly.type
_entity_poly.pdbx_seq_one_letter_code
_entity_poly.pdbx_strand_id
1 'polypeptide(L)'
;DDGVGGEWSHPNPGQHWLLRPQADLTPAIIARAIAKRLKKLGVPGDVAARMDAHLAAIDAKEKGLAAKTSDTGDRIPYFCSGCPHNTSTRVPEGSRAVAGIGCHYMAVWMNRSTVSFSQMGGEGVSWVGQAPFTTDKHIFANLGDGTYYHSGLLAIRQAIAARVNITYKVLFNDAVAMTGGQPIDG
;
A
#
# COMPACT_ATOMS: atom_id res chain seq x y z
N ASP A 1 -30.56 -15.70 2.99
CA ASP A 1 -29.45 -14.94 3.59
C ASP A 1 -28.15 -15.40 2.97
N ASP A 2 -27.62 -14.63 2.06
CA ASP A 2 -26.48 -15.05 1.25
C ASP A 2 -25.17 -14.49 1.74
N GLY A 3 -25.00 -14.55 3.03
CA GLY A 3 -23.69 -14.46 3.62
C GLY A 3 -23.11 -13.06 3.71
N VAL A 4 -23.92 -12.06 3.96
CA VAL A 4 -23.45 -10.82 4.56
C VAL A 4 -23.15 -11.02 6.04
N GLY A 5 -23.73 -12.03 6.59
CA GLY A 5 -23.40 -12.46 7.93
C GLY A 5 -21.99 -13.05 7.91
N GLY A 6 -21.23 -12.83 8.87
CA GLY A 6 -19.96 -13.47 8.99
C GLY A 6 -18.80 -12.53 8.96
N GLU A 7 -19.03 -11.28 9.29
CA GLU A 7 -17.94 -10.36 9.56
C GLU A 7 -16.82 -10.98 10.37
N TRP A 8 -17.19 -11.90 11.25
CA TRP A 8 -16.27 -12.56 12.19
C TRP A 8 -16.43 -14.08 12.25
N SER A 9 -17.35 -14.65 11.46
CA SER A 9 -17.61 -16.08 11.45
C SER A 9 -17.32 -16.71 10.09
N HIS A 10 -16.94 -17.96 10.08
CA HIS A 10 -16.85 -18.71 8.83
C HIS A 10 -18.26 -18.93 8.27
N PRO A 11 -18.44 -18.85 6.94
CA PRO A 11 -19.71 -19.19 6.33
C PRO A 11 -20.04 -20.65 6.66
N ASN A 12 -21.31 -20.92 6.90
CA ASN A 12 -21.75 -22.30 7.02
C ASN A 12 -21.42 -23.08 5.74
N PRO A 13 -21.14 -24.38 5.83
CA PRO A 13 -20.92 -25.19 4.65
C PRO A 13 -22.04 -25.00 3.63
N GLY A 14 -21.70 -24.64 2.39
CA GLY A 14 -22.67 -24.35 1.32
C GLY A 14 -23.13 -22.89 1.20
N GLN A 15 -22.75 -22.01 2.11
CA GLN A 15 -23.00 -20.57 1.98
C GLN A 15 -21.82 -19.88 1.32
N HIS A 16 -22.13 -18.98 0.40
CA HIS A 16 -21.15 -18.12 -0.27
C HIS A 16 -21.17 -16.73 0.36
N TRP A 17 -20.03 -16.24 0.71
CA TRP A 17 -19.88 -14.87 1.18
C TRP A 17 -20.23 -13.87 0.07
N LEU A 18 -20.97 -12.84 0.42
CA LEU A 18 -21.19 -11.75 -0.53
C LEU A 18 -19.89 -10.98 -0.79
N LEU A 19 -19.20 -10.67 0.28
CA LEU A 19 -17.86 -10.10 0.30
C LEU A 19 -16.98 -10.95 1.20
N ARG A 20 -15.79 -11.29 0.75
CA ARG A 20 -14.84 -12.04 1.57
C ARG A 20 -14.22 -11.11 2.64
N PRO A 21 -13.98 -11.58 3.87
CA PRO A 21 -13.36 -10.78 4.91
C PRO A 21 -11.83 -10.68 4.76
N GLN A 22 -11.27 -11.45 3.84
CA GLN A 22 -9.84 -11.55 3.60
C GLN A 22 -9.48 -10.83 2.31
N ALA A 23 -8.32 -10.17 2.30
CA ALA A 23 -7.77 -9.40 1.19
C ALA A 23 -8.57 -8.12 0.84
N ASP A 24 -8.05 -7.39 -0.10
CA ASP A 24 -8.59 -6.08 -0.50
C ASP A 24 -9.96 -6.20 -1.15
N LEU A 25 -10.82 -5.24 -0.83
CA LEU A 25 -12.08 -5.02 -1.54
C LEU A 25 -11.82 -4.04 -2.68
N THR A 26 -11.56 -4.58 -3.86
CA THR A 26 -11.40 -3.75 -5.05
C THR A 26 -12.73 -3.13 -5.50
N PRO A 27 -12.73 -2.00 -6.22
CA PRO A 27 -13.94 -1.43 -6.80
C PRO A 27 -14.75 -2.44 -7.64
N ALA A 28 -14.07 -3.33 -8.34
CA ALA A 28 -14.71 -4.38 -9.15
C ALA A 28 -15.47 -5.40 -8.27
N ILE A 29 -14.88 -5.84 -7.16
CA ILE A 29 -15.54 -6.75 -6.21
C ILE A 29 -16.75 -6.07 -5.59
N ILE A 30 -16.63 -4.81 -5.17
CA ILE A 30 -17.72 -4.03 -4.59
C ILE A 30 -18.85 -3.84 -5.61
N ALA A 31 -18.53 -3.48 -6.84
CA ALA A 31 -19.52 -3.31 -7.90
C ALA A 31 -20.33 -4.59 -8.16
N ARG A 32 -19.67 -5.75 -8.20
CA ARG A 32 -20.35 -7.05 -8.35
C ARG A 32 -21.26 -7.36 -7.18
N ALA A 33 -20.83 -7.09 -5.95
CA ALA A 33 -21.63 -7.31 -4.75
C ALA A 33 -22.88 -6.42 -4.74
N ILE A 34 -22.73 -5.14 -5.05
CA ILE A 34 -23.85 -4.18 -5.17
C ILE A 34 -24.82 -4.63 -6.27
N ALA A 35 -24.32 -4.96 -7.44
CA ALA A 35 -25.14 -5.40 -8.57
C ALA A 35 -25.94 -6.67 -8.22
N LYS A 36 -25.32 -7.64 -7.57
CA LYS A 36 -25.97 -8.87 -7.10
C LYS A 36 -27.14 -8.55 -6.14
N ARG A 37 -26.95 -7.62 -5.23
CA ARG A 37 -27.99 -7.20 -4.28
C ARG A 37 -29.12 -6.42 -4.96
N LEU A 38 -28.80 -5.47 -5.80
CA LEU A 38 -29.79 -4.69 -6.52
C LEU A 38 -30.67 -5.58 -7.41
N LYS A 39 -30.11 -6.56 -8.08
CA LYS A 39 -30.88 -7.53 -8.87
C LYS A 39 -31.86 -8.34 -8.02
N LYS A 40 -31.46 -8.73 -6.81
CA LYS A 40 -32.34 -9.43 -5.87
C LYS A 40 -33.52 -8.56 -5.38
N LEU A 41 -33.27 -7.26 -5.19
CA LEU A 41 -34.29 -6.32 -4.76
C LEU A 41 -35.27 -5.96 -5.90
N GLY A 42 -34.90 -6.30 -7.12
CA GLY A 42 -35.67 -5.95 -8.32
C GLY A 42 -35.33 -4.53 -8.81
N VAL A 43 -34.74 -4.44 -9.97
CA VAL A 43 -34.44 -3.17 -10.66
C VAL A 43 -35.15 -3.15 -12.02
N PRO A 44 -35.48 -1.96 -12.56
CA PRO A 44 -36.00 -1.85 -13.93
C PRO A 44 -35.07 -2.55 -14.93
N GLY A 45 -35.67 -3.15 -15.97
CA GLY A 45 -34.93 -3.98 -16.93
C GLY A 45 -33.82 -3.23 -17.68
N ASP A 46 -34.05 -1.96 -18.01
CA ASP A 46 -33.01 -1.10 -18.61
C ASP A 46 -31.82 -0.83 -17.66
N VAL A 47 -32.10 -0.69 -16.37
CA VAL A 47 -31.05 -0.56 -15.34
C VAL A 47 -30.28 -1.86 -15.22
N ALA A 48 -30.97 -3.01 -15.15
CA ALA A 48 -30.34 -4.32 -15.11
C ALA A 48 -29.43 -4.55 -16.32
N ALA A 49 -29.88 -4.22 -17.52
CA ALA A 49 -29.09 -4.36 -18.74
C ALA A 49 -27.82 -3.48 -18.73
N ARG A 50 -27.92 -2.24 -18.27
CA ARG A 50 -26.74 -1.36 -18.11
C ARG A 50 -25.75 -1.89 -17.08
N MET A 51 -26.25 -2.40 -15.96
CA MET A 51 -25.39 -3.03 -14.94
C MET A 51 -24.64 -4.23 -15.53
N ASP A 52 -25.32 -5.09 -16.28
CA ASP A 52 -24.69 -6.26 -16.91
C ASP A 52 -23.65 -5.86 -17.94
N ALA A 53 -23.90 -4.84 -18.74
CA ALA A 53 -22.92 -4.32 -19.69
C ALA A 53 -21.64 -3.79 -18.98
N HIS A 54 -21.81 -3.06 -17.88
CA HIS A 54 -20.67 -2.58 -17.10
C HIS A 54 -19.89 -3.73 -16.44
N LEU A 55 -20.57 -4.72 -15.88
CA LEU A 55 -19.89 -5.89 -15.29
C LEU A 55 -19.13 -6.68 -16.35
N ALA A 56 -19.72 -6.88 -17.53
CA ALA A 56 -19.05 -7.54 -18.64
C ALA A 56 -17.79 -6.79 -19.10
N ALA A 57 -17.82 -5.46 -19.11
CA ALA A 57 -16.65 -4.66 -19.43
C ALA A 57 -15.53 -4.82 -18.37
N ILE A 58 -15.87 -4.87 -17.09
CA ILE A 58 -14.93 -5.14 -16.00
C ILE A 58 -14.31 -6.53 -16.18
N ASP A 59 -15.14 -7.55 -16.43
CA ASP A 59 -14.67 -8.94 -16.61
C ASP A 59 -13.75 -9.09 -17.83
N ALA A 60 -14.08 -8.43 -18.93
CA ALA A 60 -13.25 -8.41 -20.12
C ALA A 60 -11.88 -7.78 -19.85
N LYS A 61 -11.84 -6.68 -19.09
CA LYS A 61 -10.61 -6.00 -18.72
C LYS A 61 -9.75 -6.85 -17.79
N GLU A 62 -10.34 -7.49 -16.78
CA GLU A 62 -9.62 -8.39 -15.87
C GLU A 62 -9.05 -9.60 -16.60
N LYS A 63 -9.82 -10.22 -17.51
CA LYS A 63 -9.31 -11.30 -18.35
C LYS A 63 -8.15 -10.87 -19.24
N GLY A 64 -8.24 -9.67 -19.82
CA GLY A 64 -7.16 -9.10 -20.62
C GLY A 64 -5.88 -8.84 -19.80
N LEU A 65 -6.03 -8.40 -18.55
CA LEU A 65 -4.88 -8.22 -17.65
C LEU A 65 -4.28 -9.55 -17.20
N ALA A 66 -5.12 -10.54 -16.87
CA ALA A 66 -4.66 -11.88 -16.49
C ALA A 66 -3.98 -12.64 -17.62
N ALA A 67 -4.34 -12.33 -18.87
CA ALA A 67 -3.72 -12.93 -20.06
C ALA A 67 -2.38 -12.29 -20.44
N LYS A 68 -2.00 -11.19 -19.84
CA LYS A 68 -0.67 -10.59 -20.02
C LYS A 68 0.39 -11.49 -19.41
N THR A 69 1.20 -12.09 -20.24
CA THR A 69 2.24 -13.06 -19.84
C THR A 69 3.63 -12.45 -19.72
N SER A 70 3.79 -11.15 -19.78
CA SER A 70 5.14 -10.59 -19.88
C SER A 70 5.33 -9.33 -19.04
N ASP A 71 6.42 -9.33 -18.33
CA ASP A 71 6.98 -8.20 -17.60
C ASP A 71 7.56 -7.12 -18.52
N THR A 72 7.57 -7.35 -19.83
CA THR A 72 8.12 -6.40 -20.80
C THR A 72 7.10 -5.34 -21.16
N GLY A 73 7.39 -4.11 -20.73
CA GLY A 73 6.62 -2.93 -21.07
C GLY A 73 5.73 -2.37 -19.97
N ASP A 74 5.67 -3.00 -18.81
CA ASP A 74 5.00 -2.41 -17.65
C ASP A 74 5.85 -1.27 -17.08
N ARG A 75 5.19 -0.15 -16.77
CA ARG A 75 5.87 0.99 -16.18
C ARG A 75 6.19 0.69 -14.73
N ILE A 76 7.46 0.75 -14.39
CA ILE A 76 7.90 0.66 -13.00
C ILE A 76 7.61 2.00 -12.33
N PRO A 77 7.06 2.03 -11.09
CA PRO A 77 6.94 3.25 -10.31
C PRO A 77 8.28 3.98 -10.19
N TYR A 78 8.27 5.28 -10.41
CA TYR A 78 9.48 6.10 -10.36
C TYR A 78 9.18 7.50 -9.84
N PHE A 79 10.20 8.17 -9.30
CA PHE A 79 10.05 9.54 -8.83
C PHE A 79 9.93 10.53 -10.01
N CYS A 80 9.24 11.63 -9.77
CA CYS A 80 9.13 12.70 -10.76
C CYS A 80 10.51 13.24 -11.17
N SER A 81 10.60 13.78 -12.38
CA SER A 81 11.82 14.43 -12.85
C SER A 81 12.18 15.61 -11.93
N GLY A 82 13.43 15.69 -11.50
CA GLY A 82 13.90 16.71 -10.57
C GLY A 82 13.48 16.52 -9.10
N CYS A 83 12.73 15.47 -8.78
CA CYS A 83 12.34 15.20 -7.40
C CYS A 83 13.56 14.90 -6.52
N PRO A 84 13.66 15.51 -5.30
CA PRO A 84 14.77 15.24 -4.38
C PRO A 84 14.88 13.76 -3.98
N HIS A 85 13.79 13.02 -4.02
CA HIS A 85 13.79 11.58 -3.70
C HIS A 85 14.67 10.75 -4.65
N ASN A 86 14.94 11.25 -5.85
CA ASN A 86 15.88 10.59 -6.77
C ASN A 86 17.28 10.42 -6.18
N THR A 87 17.69 11.34 -5.34
CA THR A 87 18.98 11.31 -4.65
C THR A 87 18.86 10.80 -3.21
N SER A 88 17.91 11.33 -2.45
CA SER A 88 17.80 11.09 -1.01
C SER A 88 17.43 9.65 -0.64
N THR A 89 16.81 8.88 -1.55
CA THR A 89 16.51 7.46 -1.30
C THR A 89 17.68 6.53 -1.55
N ARG A 90 18.78 7.01 -2.12
CA ARG A 90 19.98 6.19 -2.30
C ARG A 90 20.66 5.91 -0.97
N VAL A 91 21.25 4.74 -0.85
CA VAL A 91 22.06 4.32 0.31
C VAL A 91 23.41 3.81 -0.20
N PRO A 92 24.46 3.81 0.64
CA PRO A 92 25.76 3.26 0.28
C PRO A 92 25.65 1.78 -0.13
N GLU A 93 26.55 1.34 -0.98
CA GLU A 93 26.64 -0.05 -1.40
C GLU A 93 26.80 -0.97 -0.17
N GLY A 94 26.12 -2.12 -0.20
CA GLY A 94 26.07 -3.04 0.93
C GLY A 94 25.17 -2.62 2.09
N SER A 95 24.57 -1.42 2.02
CA SER A 95 23.58 -0.97 3.00
C SER A 95 22.17 -1.38 2.61
N ARG A 96 21.30 -1.39 3.62
CA ARG A 96 19.87 -1.72 3.48
C ARG A 96 19.02 -0.56 3.99
N ALA A 97 17.86 -0.36 3.34
CA ALA A 97 16.88 0.62 3.75
C ALA A 97 15.50 0.01 3.95
N VAL A 98 14.69 0.69 4.75
CA VAL A 98 13.25 0.47 4.87
C VAL A 98 12.51 1.78 4.55
N ALA A 99 11.29 1.67 4.09
CA ALA A 99 10.45 2.80 3.77
C ALA A 99 9.21 2.87 4.68
N GLY A 100 8.52 3.98 4.60
CA GLY A 100 7.15 4.14 5.08
C GLY A 100 6.20 4.29 3.89
N ILE A 101 5.04 4.88 4.11
CA ILE A 101 4.04 5.17 3.10
C ILE A 101 4.17 6.63 2.66
N GLY A 102 4.35 6.82 1.37
CA GLY A 102 4.57 8.11 0.71
C GLY A 102 5.28 7.87 -0.62
N CYS A 103 5.71 8.92 -1.31
CA CYS A 103 6.44 8.76 -2.58
C CYS A 103 7.68 7.86 -2.42
N HIS A 104 8.35 7.92 -1.29
CA HIS A 104 9.53 7.10 -0.99
C HIS A 104 9.24 5.59 -0.93
N TYR A 105 7.97 5.18 -0.77
CA TYR A 105 7.57 3.78 -0.89
C TYR A 105 7.95 3.18 -2.25
N MET A 106 7.92 3.97 -3.32
CA MET A 106 8.29 3.51 -4.65
C MET A 106 9.72 2.96 -4.73
N ALA A 107 10.60 3.36 -3.80
CA ALA A 107 11.96 2.85 -3.71
C ALA A 107 12.02 1.32 -3.52
N VAL A 108 10.95 0.69 -3.01
CA VAL A 108 10.84 -0.77 -2.85
C VAL A 108 10.90 -1.48 -4.23
N TRP A 109 10.37 -0.85 -5.27
CA TRP A 109 10.40 -1.39 -6.63
C TRP A 109 11.59 -0.91 -7.46
N MET A 110 12.42 -0.03 -6.90
CA MET A 110 13.58 0.54 -7.56
C MET A 110 14.85 -0.13 -7.05
N ASN A 111 15.93 -0.05 -7.80
CA ASN A 111 17.25 -0.47 -7.32
C ASN A 111 17.80 0.55 -6.31
N ARG A 112 17.28 0.50 -5.07
CA ARG A 112 17.59 1.42 -3.97
C ARG A 112 17.91 0.69 -2.66
N SER A 113 18.10 -0.63 -2.69
CA SER A 113 18.32 -1.47 -1.52
C SER A 113 17.24 -1.28 -0.43
N THR A 114 16.03 -0.91 -0.83
CA THR A 114 14.88 -0.74 0.06
C THR A 114 14.09 -2.05 0.10
N VAL A 115 14.17 -2.75 1.23
CA VAL A 115 13.76 -4.16 1.32
C VAL A 115 12.37 -4.37 1.92
N SER A 116 11.85 -3.38 2.63
CA SER A 116 10.53 -3.47 3.25
C SER A 116 9.98 -2.08 3.57
N PHE A 117 8.78 -2.07 4.09
CA PHE A 117 8.10 -0.84 4.50
C PHE A 117 7.24 -1.10 5.75
N SER A 118 6.79 -0.01 6.37
CA SER A 118 5.81 -0.02 7.45
C SER A 118 4.76 1.07 7.24
N GLN A 119 3.72 1.07 8.08
CA GLN A 119 2.73 2.14 8.11
C GLN A 119 3.38 3.49 8.47
N MET A 120 2.69 4.57 8.14
CA MET A 120 3.09 5.91 8.53
C MET A 120 3.20 6.03 10.05
N GLY A 121 4.36 6.46 10.53
CA GLY A 121 4.68 6.55 11.96
C GLY A 121 5.35 5.32 12.56
N GLY A 122 5.47 4.22 11.81
CA GLY A 122 6.17 3.01 12.21
C GLY A 122 7.50 2.78 11.50
N GLU A 123 7.98 3.76 10.73
CA GLU A 123 9.20 3.63 9.93
C GLU A 123 10.41 3.30 10.81
N GLY A 124 11.08 2.23 10.45
CA GLY A 124 12.26 1.74 11.18
C GLY A 124 11.97 0.96 12.47
N VAL A 125 10.73 0.93 12.98
CA VAL A 125 10.40 0.20 14.22
C VAL A 125 10.58 -1.31 14.05
N SER A 126 10.34 -1.84 12.87
CA SER A 126 10.61 -3.24 12.56
C SER A 126 12.08 -3.62 12.80
N TRP A 127 13.00 -2.69 12.58
CA TRP A 127 14.41 -2.89 12.86
C TRP A 127 14.71 -3.03 14.36
N VAL A 128 13.96 -2.34 15.20
CA VAL A 128 14.11 -2.48 16.67
C VAL A 128 13.92 -3.93 17.10
N GLY A 129 12.93 -4.62 16.51
CA GLY A 129 12.71 -6.03 16.76
C GLY A 129 13.71 -6.98 16.07
N GLN A 130 14.23 -6.59 14.90
CA GLN A 130 15.12 -7.43 14.10
C GLN A 130 16.58 -7.34 14.53
N ALA A 131 17.03 -6.18 15.00
CA ALA A 131 18.43 -5.89 15.28
C ALA A 131 19.14 -6.94 16.18
N PRO A 132 18.50 -7.49 17.24
CA PRO A 132 19.12 -8.53 18.06
C PRO A 132 19.31 -9.87 17.36
N PHE A 133 18.61 -10.12 16.25
CA PHE A 133 18.52 -11.42 15.60
C PHE A 133 19.13 -11.45 14.19
N THR A 134 19.83 -10.41 13.79
CA THR A 134 20.47 -10.31 12.47
C THR A 134 21.96 -10.03 12.58
N THR A 135 22.70 -10.37 11.54
CA THR A 135 24.10 -10.01 11.39
C THR A 135 24.32 -8.58 10.90
N ASP A 136 23.26 -7.96 10.35
CA ASP A 136 23.31 -6.56 9.94
C ASP A 136 23.55 -5.67 11.16
N LYS A 137 24.41 -4.68 10.99
CA LYS A 137 24.79 -3.78 12.08
C LYS A 137 24.07 -2.45 12.03
N HIS A 138 23.45 -2.12 10.90
CA HIS A 138 22.85 -0.83 10.67
C HIS A 138 21.81 -0.90 9.55
N ILE A 139 20.81 -0.01 9.60
CA ILE A 139 19.82 0.17 8.55
C ILE A 139 19.52 1.66 8.34
N PHE A 140 19.13 2.01 7.12
CA PHE A 140 18.53 3.31 6.83
C PHE A 140 17.01 3.22 6.87
N ALA A 141 16.33 4.21 7.44
CA ALA A 141 14.88 4.34 7.42
C ALA A 141 14.48 5.62 6.69
N ASN A 142 13.78 5.48 5.57
CA ASN A 142 13.22 6.61 4.84
C ASN A 142 11.88 7.01 5.48
N LEU A 143 11.74 8.27 5.82
CA LEU A 143 10.60 8.85 6.52
C LEU A 143 10.18 10.13 5.80
N GLY A 144 8.93 10.25 5.41
CA GLY A 144 8.42 11.49 4.81
C GLY A 144 8.33 12.62 5.84
N ASP A 145 8.51 13.86 5.40
CA ASP A 145 8.41 15.05 6.22
C ASP A 145 7.02 15.20 6.88
N GLY A 146 5.94 15.02 6.12
CA GLY A 146 4.59 15.00 6.68
C GLY A 146 4.41 13.94 7.77
N THR A 147 4.90 12.73 7.55
CA THR A 147 4.87 11.66 8.56
C THR A 147 5.69 12.02 9.79
N TYR A 148 6.86 12.63 9.62
CA TYR A 148 7.68 13.09 10.73
C TYR A 148 6.88 14.00 11.68
N TYR A 149 6.16 14.97 11.14
CA TYR A 149 5.36 15.89 11.94
C TYR A 149 4.18 15.23 12.64
N HIS A 150 3.41 14.39 11.95
CA HIS A 150 2.19 13.85 12.57
C HIS A 150 2.42 12.62 13.47
N SER A 151 3.43 11.78 13.22
CA SER A 151 3.58 10.52 13.97
C SER A 151 4.97 9.89 13.97
N GLY A 152 5.83 10.20 13.00
CA GLY A 152 7.13 9.55 12.83
C GLY A 152 8.11 9.79 13.97
N LEU A 153 7.94 10.86 14.73
CA LEU A 153 8.75 11.14 15.90
C LEU A 153 8.66 10.02 16.96
N LEU A 154 7.53 9.33 17.05
CA LEU A 154 7.37 8.20 17.98
C LEU A 154 8.26 7.01 17.58
N ALA A 155 8.38 6.72 16.30
CA ALA A 155 9.28 5.68 15.80
C ALA A 155 10.76 5.99 16.10
N ILE A 156 11.15 7.26 15.91
CA ILE A 156 12.51 7.72 16.24
C ILE A 156 12.78 7.58 17.75
N ARG A 157 11.85 8.01 18.58
CA ARG A 157 11.98 7.87 20.04
C ARG A 157 12.10 6.42 20.47
N GLN A 158 11.34 5.52 19.85
CA GLN A 158 11.42 4.09 20.12
C GLN A 158 12.79 3.52 19.74
N ALA A 159 13.32 3.89 18.58
CA ALA A 159 14.65 3.44 18.15
C ALA A 159 15.76 3.95 19.08
N ILE A 160 15.66 5.19 19.55
CA ILE A 160 16.60 5.76 20.54
C ILE A 160 16.52 5.00 21.87
N ALA A 161 15.30 4.76 22.38
CA ALA A 161 15.10 4.04 23.63
C ALA A 161 15.66 2.61 23.56
N ALA A 162 15.50 1.95 22.41
CA ALA A 162 16.02 0.60 22.15
C ALA A 162 17.53 0.59 21.85
N ARG A 163 18.17 1.74 21.67
CA ARG A 163 19.60 1.90 21.36
C ARG A 163 20.03 1.10 20.12
N VAL A 164 19.16 0.97 19.14
CA VAL A 164 19.51 0.31 17.88
C VAL A 164 20.29 1.25 16.95
N ASN A 165 21.18 0.68 16.16
CA ASN A 165 21.96 1.45 15.20
C ASN A 165 21.15 1.64 13.92
N ILE A 166 20.59 2.83 13.71
CA ILE A 166 19.72 3.20 12.61
C ILE A 166 19.97 4.65 12.19
N THR A 167 19.87 4.92 10.90
CA THR A 167 19.86 6.29 10.36
C THR A 167 18.49 6.60 9.77
N TYR A 168 17.76 7.52 10.39
CA TYR A 168 16.56 8.09 9.80
C TYR A 168 16.92 9.15 8.76
N LYS A 169 16.34 9.04 7.59
CA LYS A 169 16.39 10.06 6.55
C LYS A 169 15.02 10.68 6.43
N VAL A 170 14.86 11.89 6.98
CA VAL A 170 13.64 12.68 6.77
C VAL A 170 13.71 13.26 5.36
N LEU A 171 12.83 12.76 4.51
CA LEU A 171 12.78 13.13 3.10
C LEU A 171 11.87 14.35 2.94
N PHE A 172 12.48 15.52 2.92
CA PHE A 172 11.80 16.79 2.88
C PHE A 172 11.44 17.17 1.43
N ASN A 173 10.18 17.46 1.18
CA ASN A 173 9.69 18.05 -0.05
C ASN A 173 8.57 19.09 0.19
N ASP A 174 8.34 19.44 1.45
CA ASP A 174 7.39 20.44 1.91
C ASP A 174 5.95 20.15 1.51
N ALA A 175 5.62 18.86 1.36
CA ALA A 175 4.29 18.47 0.96
C ALA A 175 3.95 17.03 1.33
N VAL A 176 2.70 16.79 1.69
CA VAL A 176 2.09 15.45 1.70
C VAL A 176 1.69 15.12 0.26
N ALA A 177 2.68 14.77 -0.56
CA ALA A 177 2.53 14.71 -2.02
C ALA A 177 1.56 13.62 -2.48
N MET A 178 1.55 12.47 -1.81
CA MET A 178 0.77 11.30 -2.21
C MET A 178 -0.75 11.53 -2.14
N THR A 179 -1.21 12.38 -1.26
CA THR A 179 -2.63 12.66 -1.02
C THR A 179 -3.11 13.98 -1.63
N GLY A 180 -2.29 14.62 -2.47
CA GLY A 180 -2.69 15.81 -3.22
C GLY A 180 -1.82 17.05 -3.00
N GLY A 181 -0.66 16.91 -2.38
CA GLY A 181 0.30 18.01 -2.23
C GLY A 181 -0.11 19.03 -1.18
N GLN A 182 -0.76 18.60 -0.11
CA GLN A 182 -1.05 19.49 1.02
C GLN A 182 0.26 19.95 1.66
N PRO A 183 0.36 21.23 2.09
CA PRO A 183 1.49 21.70 2.86
C PRO A 183 1.59 20.91 4.18
N ILE A 184 2.80 20.77 4.68
CA ILE A 184 3.02 20.23 6.02
C ILE A 184 2.91 21.36 7.03
N ASP A 185 2.20 21.09 8.12
CA ASP A 185 2.09 22.00 9.24
C ASP A 185 3.24 21.72 10.23
N GLY A 186 4.16 22.69 10.39
CA GLY A 186 5.28 22.58 11.32
C GLY A 186 6.27 23.70 11.22
#